data_78f558466ae50c67ad971de431f44861
#
_entry.id   78f558466ae50c67ad971de431f44861
#
_cell.length_a   1.000
_cell.length_b   1.000
_cell.length_c   1.000
_cell.angle_alpha   90.00
_cell.angle_beta   90.00
_cell.angle_gamma   90.00
#
_symmetry.space_group_name_H-M   'P 1'
#
loop_
_entity.id
_entity.type
_entity.pdbx_description
1 polymer ?
#
loop_
_entity_poly.entity_id
_entity_poly.type
_entity_poly.pdbx_seq_one_letter_code
_entity_poly.pdbx_strand_id
1 'polypeptide(L)'
;FEERKGMIQRWIDVNGHKESVEIVGIEDINNPPKWVEHASNHHGTGTLVTSDEGTKNLYQASDFDVSWVDLHERQQFEGWRIRQTCMMLSTVYDDDATRMVLAPSVPVSVIEWLIEQDGLYRFSQINTSPHAG
;
A
#
# COMPACT_ATOMS: atom_id res chain seq x y z
N PHE A 1 2.79 -10.00 -3.15
CA PHE A 1 3.16 -9.58 -1.80
C PHE A 1 4.61 -9.09 -1.72
N GLU A 2 5.56 -9.86 -2.22
CA GLU A 2 6.97 -9.52 -2.10
C GLU A 2 7.34 -8.19 -2.77
N GLU A 3 6.73 -7.89 -3.90
CA GLU A 3 6.94 -6.63 -4.60
C GLU A 3 6.43 -5.44 -3.79
N ARG A 4 5.24 -5.55 -3.21
CA ARG A 4 4.67 -4.52 -2.33
C ARG A 4 5.51 -4.33 -1.08
N LYS A 5 5.96 -5.42 -0.50
CA LYS A 5 6.85 -5.39 0.67
C LYS A 5 8.17 -4.69 0.33
N GLY A 6 8.75 -5.00 -0.83
CA GLY A 6 9.99 -4.38 -1.29
C GLY A 6 9.89 -2.86 -1.44
N MET A 7 8.80 -2.38 -2.01
CA MET A 7 8.55 -0.93 -2.16
C MET A 7 8.41 -0.24 -0.80
N ILE A 8 7.64 -0.81 0.10
CA ILE A 8 7.43 -0.25 1.43
C ILE A 8 8.73 -0.29 2.24
N GLN A 9 9.46 -1.40 2.16
CA GLN A 9 10.73 -1.55 2.89
C GLN A 9 11.77 -0.53 2.41
N ARG A 10 11.84 -0.26 1.11
CA ARG A 10 12.75 0.77 0.57
C ARG A 10 12.42 2.14 1.17
N TRP A 11 11.14 2.49 1.23
CA TRP A 11 10.71 3.75 1.83
C TRP A 11 11.06 3.84 3.31
N ILE A 12 10.83 2.76 4.06
CA ILE A 12 11.17 2.68 5.49
C ILE A 12 12.68 2.91 5.70
N ASP A 13 13.51 2.22 4.93
CA ASP A 13 14.96 2.29 5.06
C ASP A 13 15.50 3.69 4.72
N VAL A 14 15.01 4.28 3.63
CA VAL A 14 15.44 5.61 3.20
C VAL A 14 15.05 6.70 4.20
N ASN A 15 13.91 6.55 4.87
CA ASN A 15 13.41 7.52 5.83
C ASN A 15 13.84 7.25 7.28
N GLY A 16 14.66 6.25 7.51
CA GLY A 16 15.24 5.98 8.84
C GLY A 16 14.28 5.37 9.84
N HIS A 17 13.24 4.68 9.40
CA HIS A 17 12.22 4.08 10.26
C HIS A 17 12.39 2.58 10.47
N LYS A 18 13.51 2.02 10.05
CA LYS A 18 13.74 0.56 10.05
C LYS A 18 13.52 -0.08 11.41
N GLU A 19 13.90 0.58 12.50
CA GLU A 19 13.80 0.03 13.84
C GLU A 19 12.44 0.22 14.50
N SER A 20 11.59 1.09 13.94
CA SER A 20 10.27 1.41 14.50
C SER A 20 9.11 0.83 13.70
N VAL A 21 9.35 0.29 12.52
CA VAL A 21 8.30 -0.22 11.63
C VAL A 21 8.61 -1.62 11.17
N GLU A 22 7.66 -2.52 11.33
CA GLU A 22 7.72 -3.90 10.86
C GLU A 22 6.62 -4.14 9.84
N ILE A 23 6.95 -4.79 8.73
CA ILE A 23 5.98 -5.20 7.72
C ILE A 23 5.55 -6.63 8.01
N VAL A 24 4.26 -6.82 8.26
CA VAL A 24 3.69 -8.14 8.55
C VAL A 24 2.73 -8.52 7.43
N GLY A 25 3.01 -9.63 6.76
CA GLY A 25 2.11 -10.20 5.76
C GLY A 25 1.02 -11.03 6.43
N ILE A 26 -0.23 -10.77 6.08
CA ILE A 26 -1.38 -11.49 6.61
C ILE A 26 -2.19 -12.04 5.45
N GLU A 27 -2.37 -13.35 5.44
CA GLU A 27 -3.17 -14.02 4.43
C GLU A 27 -4.65 -13.64 4.55
N ASP A 28 -5.30 -13.36 3.42
CA ASP A 28 -6.72 -13.07 3.40
C ASP A 28 -7.52 -14.37 3.53
N ILE A 29 -8.42 -14.40 4.50
CA ILE A 29 -9.28 -15.56 4.74
C ILE A 29 -10.68 -15.41 4.15
N ASN A 30 -10.99 -14.28 3.50
CA ASN A 30 -12.30 -13.98 2.91
C ASN A 30 -13.48 -14.18 3.88
N ASN A 31 -13.26 -13.89 5.15
CA ASN A 31 -14.25 -14.05 6.22
C ASN A 31 -14.20 -12.83 7.15
N PRO A 32 -14.87 -11.72 6.78
CA PRO A 32 -14.80 -10.50 7.57
C PRO A 32 -15.11 -10.66 9.07
N PRO A 33 -16.13 -11.44 9.48
CA PRO A 33 -16.40 -11.61 10.90
C PRO A 33 -15.26 -12.23 11.72
N LYS A 34 -14.38 -12.98 11.08
CA LYS A 34 -13.22 -13.63 11.73
C LYS A 34 -11.89 -12.97 11.41
N TRP A 35 -11.93 -11.88 10.63
CA TRP A 35 -10.70 -11.23 10.17
C TRP A 35 -9.84 -10.72 11.32
N VAL A 36 -10.42 -10.01 12.29
CA VAL A 36 -9.66 -9.41 13.38
C VAL A 36 -8.98 -10.48 14.24
N GLU A 37 -9.67 -11.58 14.53
CA GLU A 37 -9.08 -12.70 15.26
C GLU A 37 -7.87 -13.27 14.50
N HIS A 38 -8.04 -13.51 13.21
CA HIS A 38 -6.97 -14.02 12.35
C HIS A 38 -5.79 -13.05 12.28
N ALA A 39 -6.05 -11.76 12.02
CA ALA A 39 -5.01 -10.75 11.91
C ALA A 39 -4.28 -10.54 13.23
N SER A 40 -4.98 -10.56 14.35
CA SER A 40 -4.38 -10.35 15.68
C SER A 40 -3.40 -11.43 16.08
N ASN A 41 -3.53 -12.64 15.54
CA ASN A 41 -2.55 -13.69 15.73
C ASN A 41 -1.20 -13.34 15.10
N HIS A 42 -1.18 -12.46 14.11
CA HIS A 42 0.03 -12.00 13.44
C HIS A 42 0.59 -10.72 14.06
N HIS A 43 -0.26 -9.75 14.37
CA HIS A 43 0.21 -8.43 14.83
C HIS A 43 0.09 -8.19 16.35
N GLY A 44 -0.65 -9.03 17.06
CA GLY A 44 -0.84 -8.86 18.50
C GLY A 44 -1.83 -7.74 18.85
N THR A 45 -1.69 -7.21 20.07
CA THR A 45 -2.54 -6.13 20.59
C THR A 45 -1.91 -4.75 20.30
N GLY A 46 -2.74 -3.72 20.31
CA GLY A 46 -2.30 -2.35 20.06
C GLY A 46 -3.44 -1.47 19.60
N THR A 47 -3.09 -0.27 19.13
CA THR A 47 -4.06 0.66 18.55
C THR A 47 -4.00 0.51 17.02
N LEU A 48 -5.16 0.28 16.41
CA LEU A 48 -5.27 0.28 14.96
C LEU A 48 -5.27 1.72 14.44
N VAL A 49 -4.46 2.00 13.44
CA VAL A 49 -4.49 3.26 12.69
C VAL A 49 -4.99 2.95 11.29
N THR A 50 -6.08 3.56 10.88
CA THR A 50 -6.67 3.29 9.56
C THR A 50 -7.45 4.48 9.01
N SER A 51 -7.56 4.53 7.69
CA SER A 51 -8.46 5.43 6.96
C SER A 51 -9.60 4.67 6.27
N ASP A 52 -9.74 3.38 6.54
CA ASP A 52 -10.78 2.52 5.96
C ASP A 52 -11.89 2.26 6.98
N GLU A 53 -13.12 2.68 6.64
CA GLU A 53 -14.26 2.56 7.54
C GLU A 53 -14.63 1.11 7.85
N GLY A 54 -14.55 0.23 6.87
CA GLY A 54 -14.82 -1.20 7.06
C GLY A 54 -13.86 -1.83 8.06
N THR A 55 -12.58 -1.57 7.93
CA THR A 55 -11.55 -2.05 8.85
C THR A 55 -11.76 -1.48 10.25
N LYS A 56 -12.04 -0.18 10.35
CA LYS A 56 -12.35 0.48 11.63
C LYS A 56 -13.48 -0.23 12.34
N ASN A 57 -14.59 -0.49 11.64
CA ASN A 57 -15.76 -1.11 12.23
C ASN A 57 -15.49 -2.53 12.71
N LEU A 58 -14.76 -3.31 11.94
CA LEU A 58 -14.38 -4.68 12.33
C LEU A 58 -13.54 -4.69 13.61
N TYR A 59 -12.55 -3.81 13.70
CA TYR A 59 -11.67 -3.76 14.87
C TYR A 59 -12.36 -3.19 16.09
N GLN A 60 -13.24 -2.19 15.94
CA GLN A 60 -14.03 -1.67 17.06
C GLN A 60 -14.98 -2.74 17.62
N ALA A 61 -15.58 -3.56 16.76
CA ALA A 61 -16.44 -4.66 17.19
C ALA A 61 -15.68 -5.73 17.98
N SER A 62 -14.36 -5.78 17.86
CA SER A 62 -13.48 -6.71 18.59
C SER A 62 -12.75 -6.02 19.75
N ASP A 63 -13.23 -4.88 20.20
CA ASP A 63 -12.71 -4.09 21.34
C ASP A 63 -11.28 -3.57 21.15
N PHE A 64 -10.84 -3.37 19.93
CA PHE A 64 -9.57 -2.70 19.66
C PHE A 64 -9.73 -1.18 19.71
N ASP A 65 -8.73 -0.50 20.23
CA ASP A 65 -8.63 0.95 20.09
C ASP A 65 -8.32 1.28 18.63
N VAL A 66 -9.07 2.24 18.08
CA VAL A 66 -8.89 2.67 16.69
C VAL A 66 -8.62 4.16 16.63
N SER A 67 -7.55 4.53 15.95
CA SER A 67 -7.21 5.91 15.61
C SER A 67 -7.52 6.15 14.13
N TRP A 68 -8.49 7.02 13.86
CA TRP A 68 -8.87 7.36 12.50
C TRP A 68 -7.90 8.40 11.93
N VAL A 69 -7.43 8.13 10.71
CA VAL A 69 -6.59 9.07 9.96
C VAL A 69 -7.20 9.23 8.58
N ASP A 70 -7.59 10.44 8.23
CA ASP A 70 -8.12 10.72 6.90
C ASP A 70 -7.04 10.56 5.83
N LEU A 71 -7.42 10.01 4.69
CA LEU A 71 -6.52 9.97 3.55
C LEU A 71 -6.41 11.38 2.96
N HIS A 72 -5.22 11.97 3.09
CA HIS A 72 -4.93 13.31 2.60
C HIS A 72 -4.91 13.33 1.06
N GLU A 73 -5.57 14.32 0.46
CA GLU A 73 -5.64 14.47 -0.99
C GLU A 73 -6.02 13.16 -1.71
N ARG A 74 -7.16 12.62 -1.35
CA ARG A 74 -7.64 11.32 -1.83
C ARG A 74 -7.54 11.15 -3.35
N GLN A 75 -7.90 12.17 -4.13
CA GLN A 75 -7.86 12.07 -5.59
C GLN A 75 -6.44 11.86 -6.13
N GLN A 76 -5.44 12.40 -5.44
CA GLN A 76 -4.04 12.26 -5.84
C GLN A 76 -3.45 10.92 -5.37
N PHE A 77 -3.85 10.44 -4.19
CA PHE A 77 -3.20 9.31 -3.53
C PHE A 77 -4.00 8.01 -3.50
N GLU A 78 -5.18 7.96 -4.12
CA GLU A 78 -5.90 6.69 -4.23
C GLU A 78 -5.09 5.67 -5.03
N GLY A 79 -4.91 4.49 -4.43
CA GLY A 79 -4.04 3.45 -4.99
C GLY A 79 -4.41 3.01 -6.41
N TRP A 80 -5.71 2.90 -6.71
CA TRP A 80 -6.15 2.49 -8.04
C TRP A 80 -5.78 3.50 -9.13
N ARG A 81 -5.77 4.79 -8.78
CA ARG A 81 -5.34 5.84 -9.72
C ARG A 81 -3.86 5.77 -10.00
N ILE A 82 -3.07 5.53 -8.96
CA ILE A 82 -1.62 5.38 -9.08
C ILE A 82 -1.30 4.12 -9.91
N ARG A 83 -1.97 3.01 -9.66
CA ARG A 83 -1.79 1.79 -10.45
C ARG A 83 -2.15 1.99 -11.92
N GLN A 84 -3.23 2.71 -12.21
CA GLN A 84 -3.63 3.02 -13.57
C GLN A 84 -2.56 3.85 -14.29
N THR A 85 -2.00 4.84 -13.62
CA THR A 85 -0.90 5.65 -14.15
C THR A 85 0.34 4.78 -14.42
N CYS A 86 0.69 3.89 -13.50
CA CYS A 86 1.80 2.95 -13.69
C CYS A 86 1.56 2.03 -14.89
N MET A 87 0.33 1.57 -15.07
CA MET A 87 -0.02 0.75 -16.23
C MET A 87 0.20 1.50 -17.55
N MET A 88 -0.18 2.77 -17.60
CA MET A 88 0.09 3.61 -18.79
C MET A 88 1.59 3.78 -19.02
N LEU A 89 2.35 4.01 -17.96
CA LEU A 89 3.81 4.19 -18.05
C LEU A 89 4.55 2.91 -18.44
N SER A 90 3.95 1.74 -18.24
CA SER A 90 4.56 0.46 -18.59
C SER A 90 4.90 0.32 -20.07
N THR A 91 4.28 1.12 -20.93
CA THR A 91 4.49 1.11 -22.38
C THR A 91 5.38 2.25 -22.88
N VAL A 92 5.81 3.15 -22.00
CA VAL A 92 6.54 4.36 -22.40
C VAL A 92 8.05 4.13 -22.53
N TYR A 93 8.64 3.29 -21.68
CA TYR A 93 10.06 2.95 -21.69
C TYR A 93 11.00 4.16 -21.56
N ASP A 94 10.58 5.16 -20.78
CA ASP A 94 11.37 6.37 -20.52
C ASP A 94 11.40 6.62 -19.01
N ASP A 95 12.57 6.40 -18.41
CA ASP A 95 12.74 6.53 -16.96
C ASP A 95 12.52 7.97 -16.47
N ASP A 96 12.95 8.96 -17.25
CA ASP A 96 12.77 10.36 -16.86
C ASP A 96 11.30 10.76 -16.91
N ALA A 97 10.55 10.30 -17.91
CA ALA A 97 9.11 10.50 -17.97
C ALA A 97 8.41 9.82 -16.80
N THR A 98 8.82 8.62 -16.44
CA THR A 98 8.29 7.87 -15.30
C THR A 98 8.50 8.66 -14.00
N ARG A 99 9.70 9.17 -13.77
CA ARG A 99 10.01 10.00 -12.59
C ARG A 99 9.14 11.24 -12.53
N MET A 100 9.00 11.94 -13.64
CA MET A 100 8.22 13.17 -13.70
C MET A 100 6.74 12.94 -13.43
N VAL A 101 6.16 11.92 -14.04
CA VAL A 101 4.71 11.63 -13.92
C VAL A 101 4.35 11.11 -12.53
N LEU A 102 5.19 10.28 -11.92
CA LEU A 102 4.91 9.68 -10.61
C LEU A 102 5.30 10.58 -9.42
N ALA A 103 6.19 11.55 -9.62
CA ALA A 103 6.70 12.38 -8.51
C ALA A 103 5.63 13.02 -7.63
N PRO A 104 4.48 13.52 -8.15
CA PRO A 104 3.46 14.13 -7.30
C PRO A 104 2.76 13.17 -6.33
N SER A 105 2.74 11.87 -6.62
CA SER A 105 1.93 10.91 -5.86
C SER A 105 2.69 9.71 -5.31
N VAL A 106 3.93 9.51 -5.73
CA VAL A 106 4.73 8.35 -5.32
C VAL A 106 6.08 8.81 -4.75
N PRO A 107 6.50 8.31 -3.59
CA PRO A 107 7.81 8.66 -3.03
C PRO A 107 8.95 8.32 -3.99
N VAL A 108 9.99 9.15 -4.00
CA VAL A 108 11.16 8.96 -4.87
C VAL A 108 11.77 7.57 -4.70
N SER A 109 11.89 7.10 -3.47
CA SER A 109 12.45 5.77 -3.18
C SER A 109 11.66 4.65 -3.85
N VAL A 110 10.34 4.78 -3.92
CA VAL A 110 9.45 3.80 -4.57
C VAL A 110 9.55 3.91 -6.09
N ILE A 111 9.62 5.11 -6.63
CA ILE A 111 9.82 5.31 -8.08
C ILE A 111 11.11 4.65 -8.53
N GLU A 112 12.20 4.87 -7.82
CA GLU A 112 13.49 4.27 -8.16
C GLU A 112 13.44 2.74 -8.03
N TRP A 113 12.75 2.20 -7.04
CA TRP A 113 12.53 0.76 -6.91
C TRP A 113 11.81 0.21 -8.15
N LEU A 114 10.75 0.89 -8.60
CA LEU A 114 9.99 0.47 -9.78
C LEU A 114 10.86 0.44 -11.04
N ILE A 115 11.73 1.44 -11.20
CA ILE A 115 12.65 1.50 -12.34
C ILE A 115 13.70 0.38 -12.26
N GLU A 116 14.35 0.22 -11.10
CA GLU A 116 15.38 -0.79 -10.88
C GLU A 116 14.88 -2.22 -11.07
N GLN A 117 13.66 -2.50 -10.63
CA GLN A 117 13.09 -3.84 -10.64
C GLN A 117 12.21 -4.11 -11.85
N ASP A 118 12.15 -3.17 -12.81
CA ASP A 118 11.22 -3.23 -13.94
C ASP A 118 9.78 -3.47 -13.47
N GLY A 119 9.43 -2.83 -12.35
CA GLY A 119 8.15 -3.04 -11.68
C GLY A 119 6.94 -2.53 -12.46
N LEU A 120 7.13 -1.56 -13.35
CA LEU A 120 6.03 -1.05 -14.18
C LEU A 120 5.42 -2.11 -15.08
N TYR A 121 6.23 -3.05 -15.56
CA TYR A 121 5.74 -4.15 -16.39
C TYR A 121 4.66 -4.97 -15.67
N ARG A 122 4.79 -5.13 -14.37
CA ARG A 122 3.80 -5.88 -13.57
C ARG A 122 2.41 -5.23 -13.60
N PHE A 123 2.35 -3.92 -13.71
CA PHE A 123 1.07 -3.21 -13.76
C PHE A 123 0.29 -3.47 -15.04
N SER A 124 0.95 -3.83 -16.12
CA SER A 124 0.28 -4.21 -17.37
C SER A 124 -0.54 -5.50 -17.25
N GLN A 125 -0.30 -6.29 -16.19
CA GLN A 125 -0.88 -7.60 -15.99
C GLN A 125 -1.92 -7.64 -14.87
N ILE A 126 -2.16 -6.52 -14.17
CA ILE A 126 -3.11 -6.49 -13.05
C ILE A 126 -4.35 -5.68 -13.39
N ASN A 127 -5.45 -5.98 -12.67
CA ASN A 127 -6.70 -5.23 -12.78
C ASN A 127 -6.61 -3.94 -11.97
N THR A 128 -6.91 -2.80 -12.61
CA THR A 128 -6.88 -1.47 -11.98
C THR A 128 -8.26 -1.00 -11.51
N SER A 129 -9.18 -1.90 -11.22
CA SER A 129 -10.49 -1.57 -10.67
C SER A 129 -10.37 -0.73 -9.41
N PRO A 130 -11.25 0.28 -9.19
CA PRO A 130 -11.27 1.07 -7.95
C PRO A 130 -11.41 0.22 -6.69
N HIS A 131 -11.97 -0.97 -6.79
CA HIS A 131 -12.19 -1.89 -5.67
C HIS A 131 -11.03 -2.86 -5.45
N ALA A 132 -9.97 -2.78 -6.24
CA ALA A 132 -8.78 -3.63 -6.13
C ALA A 132 -7.72 -3.03 -5.19
N GLY A 133 -8.16 -2.27 -4.23
CA GLY A 133 -7.32 -1.54 -3.28
C GLY A 133 -6.61 -2.37 -2.22
#